data_70f48582e9a6d6110dbf8513e0d3d3c0
#
_entry.id   70f48582e9a6d6110dbf8513e0d3d3c0
#
_cell.length_a   1.000
_cell.length_b   1.000
_cell.length_c   1.000
_cell.angle_alpha   90.00
_cell.angle_beta   90.00
_cell.angle_gamma   90.00
#
_symmetry.space_group_name_H-M   'P 1'
#
loop_
_entity.id
_entity.type
_entity.pdbx_description
1 polymer ?
#
loop_
_entity_poly.entity_id
_entity_poly.type
_entity_poly.pdbx_seq_one_letter_code
_entity_poly.pdbx_strand_id
1 'polypeptide(L)'
;KGMKGLSAPKINKKLSLRASITGEIVMDKVFVPEENMLPNVEGLKGPFSCLNRARYGISWGVMGAAEDCWHRALQYTLDRKQFGKPLASTQLIQKKLADMQTEITLGLHASLRVGRLFDEGKLAPEAISIVKRNNCGKALDIARLSRDMHGGNGIHAEYQVMRHLMNLETVNTYEGTHDVHALIL
;
A
#
# COMPACT_ATOMS: atom_id res chain seq x y z
N LYS A 1 29.07 0.11 3.53
CA LYS A 1 29.40 -0.77 2.37
C LYS A 1 30.87 -1.21 2.46
N GLY A 2 31.18 -2.43 2.00
CA GLY A 2 32.54 -2.93 1.94
C GLY A 2 33.15 -3.41 3.26
N MET A 3 32.41 -3.45 4.36
CA MET A 3 32.85 -4.04 5.61
C MET A 3 33.02 -5.55 5.45
N LYS A 4 34.14 -6.08 6.01
CA LYS A 4 34.41 -7.53 6.02
C LYS A 4 33.26 -8.24 6.77
N GLY A 5 32.73 -9.30 6.17
CA GLY A 5 31.62 -10.07 6.74
C GLY A 5 30.23 -9.51 6.45
N LEU A 6 30.09 -8.32 5.81
CA LEU A 6 28.82 -7.73 5.43
C LEU A 6 28.48 -8.02 3.96
N SER A 7 27.34 -8.65 3.72
CA SER A 7 26.79 -8.83 2.37
C SER A 7 25.30 -8.52 2.32
N ALA A 8 24.79 -8.21 1.13
CA ALA A 8 23.39 -7.89 0.93
C ALA A 8 22.87 -8.55 -0.36
N PRO A 9 22.68 -9.88 -0.36
CA PRO A 9 22.17 -10.58 -1.54
C PRO A 9 20.75 -10.15 -1.87
N LYS A 10 20.47 -10.01 -3.18
CA LYS A 10 19.16 -9.62 -3.69
C LYS A 10 18.19 -10.80 -3.60
N ILE A 11 16.98 -10.55 -3.11
CA ILE A 11 15.86 -11.47 -3.19
C ILE A 11 15.30 -11.42 -4.62
N ASN A 12 15.27 -12.58 -5.29
CA ASN A 12 14.76 -12.72 -6.63
C ASN A 12 13.35 -13.32 -6.65
N LYS A 13 12.71 -13.30 -7.81
CA LYS A 13 11.40 -13.94 -8.07
C LYS A 13 10.23 -13.41 -7.23
N LYS A 14 10.27 -12.16 -6.77
CA LYS A 14 9.09 -11.51 -6.20
C LYS A 14 8.01 -11.34 -7.27
N LEU A 15 6.75 -11.55 -6.89
CA LEU A 15 5.58 -11.34 -7.76
C LEU A 15 4.98 -9.94 -7.60
N SER A 16 5.40 -9.20 -6.58
CA SER A 16 4.89 -7.88 -6.20
C SER A 16 6.04 -6.89 -6.05
N LEU A 17 5.78 -5.62 -6.32
CA LEU A 17 6.77 -4.53 -6.26
C LEU A 17 8.09 -4.90 -6.95
N ARG A 18 8.00 -5.44 -8.17
CA ARG A 18 9.15 -6.00 -8.89
C ARG A 18 10.20 -4.95 -9.26
N ALA A 19 9.82 -3.68 -9.39
CA ALA A 19 10.74 -2.57 -9.62
C ALA A 19 11.48 -2.13 -8.35
N SER A 20 11.01 -2.52 -7.16
CA SER A 20 11.67 -2.26 -5.89
C SER A 20 12.62 -3.39 -5.53
N ILE A 21 13.91 -3.09 -5.45
CA ILE A 21 14.93 -4.07 -5.07
C ILE A 21 14.82 -4.36 -3.57
N THR A 22 14.66 -5.63 -3.22
CA THR A 22 14.66 -6.13 -1.85
C THR A 22 15.82 -7.09 -1.68
N GLY A 23 16.47 -7.06 -0.54
CA GLY A 23 17.60 -7.93 -0.23
C GLY A 23 17.61 -8.37 1.23
N GLU A 24 18.53 -9.26 1.53
CA GLU A 24 18.88 -9.63 2.89
C GLU A 24 20.08 -8.80 3.36
N ILE A 25 20.25 -8.64 4.66
CA ILE A 25 21.48 -8.14 5.28
C ILE A 25 22.09 -9.30 6.05
N VAL A 26 23.20 -9.79 5.55
CA VAL A 26 23.96 -10.88 6.19
C VAL A 26 25.18 -10.29 6.88
N MET A 27 25.31 -10.54 8.17
CA MET A 27 26.41 -10.04 9.02
C MET A 27 27.11 -11.23 9.67
N ASP A 28 28.33 -11.49 9.25
CA ASP A 28 29.22 -12.51 9.87
C ASP A 28 30.41 -11.81 10.54
N LYS A 29 30.35 -11.68 11.86
CA LYS A 29 31.35 -11.04 12.67
C LYS A 29 31.78 -9.66 12.15
N VAL A 30 30.81 -8.86 11.73
CA VAL A 30 31.06 -7.50 11.23
C VAL A 30 31.46 -6.59 12.37
N PHE A 31 32.65 -6.01 12.28
CA PHE A 31 33.08 -4.96 13.20
C PHE A 31 32.49 -3.62 12.73
N VAL A 32 31.78 -2.94 13.62
CA VAL A 32 31.21 -1.62 13.37
C VAL A 32 31.94 -0.60 14.26
N PRO A 33 32.73 0.33 13.68
CA PRO A 33 33.37 1.39 14.45
C PRO A 33 32.33 2.32 15.13
N GLU A 34 32.73 2.91 16.24
CA GLU A 34 31.85 3.77 17.05
C GLU A 34 31.35 5.00 16.28
N GLU A 35 32.20 5.56 15.42
CA GLU A 35 31.82 6.70 14.56
C GLU A 35 30.68 6.38 13.57
N ASN A 36 30.35 5.12 13.34
CA ASN A 36 29.21 4.70 12.51
C ASN A 36 27.92 4.53 13.31
N MET A 37 27.94 4.78 14.61
CA MET A 37 26.73 4.78 15.42
C MET A 37 25.90 6.03 15.13
N LEU A 38 24.59 5.84 14.94
CA LEU A 38 23.68 6.97 14.70
C LEU A 38 23.65 7.88 15.94
N PRO A 39 23.90 9.20 15.80
CA PRO A 39 23.88 10.12 16.92
C PRO A 39 22.45 10.37 17.41
N ASN A 40 22.29 10.68 18.69
CA ASN A 40 21.03 11.10 19.31
C ASN A 40 19.88 10.07 19.22
N VAL A 41 20.22 8.80 19.04
CA VAL A 41 19.24 7.70 18.92
C VAL A 41 19.64 6.56 19.83
N GLU A 42 18.68 6.08 20.62
CA GLU A 42 18.87 4.93 21.50
C GLU A 42 17.73 3.92 21.30
N GLY A 43 18.08 2.64 21.20
CA GLY A 43 17.14 1.53 21.05
C GLY A 43 16.21 1.66 19.83
N LEU A 44 14.97 1.28 19.99
CA LEU A 44 13.96 1.24 18.91
C LEU A 44 13.33 2.60 18.56
N LYS A 45 13.60 3.65 19.35
CA LYS A 45 13.01 4.98 19.14
C LYS A 45 13.36 5.56 17.76
N GLY A 46 14.61 5.37 17.32
CA GLY A 46 15.05 5.81 16.00
C GLY A 46 14.31 5.13 14.86
N PRO A 47 14.33 3.78 14.76
CA PRO A 47 13.58 3.06 13.74
C PRO A 47 12.09 3.39 13.72
N PHE A 48 11.42 3.45 14.87
CA PHE A 48 9.99 3.78 14.93
C PHE A 48 9.66 5.20 14.48
N SER A 49 10.55 6.16 14.68
CA SER A 49 10.33 7.52 14.16
C SER A 49 10.30 7.56 12.62
N CYS A 50 11.16 6.79 11.97
CA CYS A 50 11.16 6.61 10.51
C CYS A 50 9.93 5.84 10.03
N LEU A 51 9.60 4.72 10.69
CA LEU A 51 8.46 3.88 10.34
C LEU A 51 7.13 4.63 10.45
N ASN A 52 6.94 5.47 11.45
CA ASN A 52 5.70 6.24 11.60
C ASN A 52 5.48 7.19 10.41
N ARG A 53 6.53 7.85 9.93
CA ARG A 53 6.46 8.70 8.74
C ARG A 53 6.20 7.90 7.46
N ALA A 54 6.88 6.77 7.30
CA ALA A 54 6.69 5.87 6.16
C ALA A 54 5.26 5.30 6.11
N ARG A 55 4.74 4.82 7.23
CA ARG A 55 3.37 4.30 7.36
C ARG A 55 2.31 5.34 7.02
N TYR A 56 2.52 6.59 7.47
CA TYR A 56 1.66 7.71 7.09
C TYR A 56 1.69 7.96 5.57
N GLY A 57 2.87 8.00 4.96
CA GLY A 57 3.02 8.15 3.49
C GLY A 57 2.34 7.02 2.71
N ILE A 58 2.41 5.78 3.21
CA ILE A 58 1.73 4.62 2.62
C ILE A 58 0.22 4.85 2.57
N SER A 59 -0.39 5.44 3.61
CA SER A 59 -1.82 5.67 3.67
C SER A 59 -2.36 6.54 2.53
N TRP A 60 -1.53 7.43 1.99
CA TRP A 60 -1.81 8.25 0.80
C TRP A 60 -1.58 7.48 -0.50
N GLY A 61 -0.41 6.84 -0.62
CA GLY A 61 -0.01 6.17 -1.86
C GLY A 61 -0.96 5.07 -2.29
N VAL A 62 -1.53 4.31 -1.33
CA VAL A 62 -2.50 3.25 -1.66
C VAL A 62 -3.84 3.81 -2.14
N MET A 63 -4.25 4.99 -1.68
CA MET A 63 -5.46 5.63 -2.20
C MET A 63 -5.30 6.05 -3.66
N GLY A 64 -4.11 6.53 -4.06
CA GLY A 64 -3.82 6.79 -5.47
C GLY A 64 -3.90 5.54 -6.35
N ALA A 65 -3.42 4.40 -5.85
CA ALA A 65 -3.58 3.12 -6.54
C ALA A 65 -5.06 2.69 -6.62
N ALA A 66 -5.84 2.94 -5.57
CA ALA A 66 -7.27 2.65 -5.55
C ALA A 66 -8.04 3.55 -6.54
N GLU A 67 -7.68 4.83 -6.63
CA GLU A 67 -8.25 5.77 -7.63
C GLU A 67 -7.99 5.31 -9.06
N ASP A 68 -6.75 4.91 -9.39
CA ASP A 68 -6.43 4.38 -10.72
C ASP A 68 -7.23 3.10 -11.03
N CYS A 69 -7.37 2.20 -10.06
CA CYS A 69 -8.21 1.00 -10.20
C CYS A 69 -9.67 1.36 -10.45
N TRP A 70 -10.20 2.35 -9.73
CA TRP A 70 -11.58 2.82 -9.90
C TRP A 70 -11.81 3.45 -11.27
N HIS A 71 -10.92 4.36 -11.71
CA HIS A 71 -11.01 4.99 -13.03
C HIS A 71 -10.96 3.98 -14.15
N ARG A 72 -10.06 3.00 -14.10
CA ARG A 72 -9.95 1.93 -15.10
C ARG A 72 -11.22 1.08 -15.14
N ALA A 73 -11.76 0.70 -13.98
CA ALA A 73 -12.99 -0.07 -13.91
C ALA A 73 -14.19 0.72 -14.47
N LEU A 74 -14.28 2.02 -14.13
CA LEU A 74 -15.32 2.90 -14.65
C LEU A 74 -15.27 2.94 -16.19
N GLN A 75 -14.10 3.29 -16.75
CA GLN A 75 -13.96 3.41 -18.20
C GLN A 75 -14.21 2.07 -18.90
N TYR A 76 -13.62 0.99 -18.41
CA TYR A 76 -13.83 -0.33 -18.98
C TYR A 76 -15.31 -0.73 -19.01
N THR A 77 -16.05 -0.50 -17.94
CA THR A 77 -17.46 -0.89 -17.84
C THR A 77 -18.40 0.01 -18.64
N LEU A 78 -17.99 1.24 -18.96
CA LEU A 78 -18.69 2.12 -19.91
C LEU A 78 -18.50 1.64 -21.34
N ASP A 79 -17.31 1.17 -21.71
CA ASP A 79 -16.96 0.78 -23.07
C ASP A 79 -17.39 -0.67 -23.39
N ARG A 80 -17.23 -1.58 -22.45
CA ARG A 80 -17.52 -3.01 -22.63
C ARG A 80 -19.03 -3.26 -22.63
N LYS A 81 -19.50 -3.85 -23.72
CA LYS A 81 -20.92 -4.23 -23.88
C LYS A 81 -21.10 -5.74 -23.73
N GLN A 82 -22.12 -6.13 -22.98
CA GLN A 82 -22.67 -7.49 -22.93
C GLN A 82 -24.20 -7.40 -22.83
N PHE A 83 -24.90 -8.41 -23.35
CA PHE A 83 -26.38 -8.38 -23.40
C PHE A 83 -26.94 -7.12 -24.06
N GLY A 84 -26.25 -6.61 -25.09
CA GLY A 84 -26.69 -5.45 -25.87
C GLY A 84 -26.47 -4.07 -25.23
N LYS A 85 -25.85 -3.98 -24.05
CA LYS A 85 -25.66 -2.71 -23.32
C LYS A 85 -24.31 -2.66 -22.58
N PRO A 86 -23.82 -1.46 -22.23
CA PRO A 86 -22.61 -1.31 -21.41
C PRO A 86 -22.75 -2.04 -20.05
N LEU A 87 -21.65 -2.60 -19.53
CA LEU A 87 -21.64 -3.23 -18.21
C LEU A 87 -22.07 -2.23 -17.10
N ALA A 88 -21.64 -0.97 -17.22
CA ALA A 88 -22.01 0.12 -16.29
C ALA A 88 -23.52 0.38 -16.19
N SER A 89 -24.33 -0.12 -17.12
CA SER A 89 -25.78 -0.03 -17.05
C SER A 89 -26.42 -0.98 -16.03
N THR A 90 -25.64 -1.90 -15.46
CA THR A 90 -26.12 -2.88 -14.46
C THR A 90 -25.93 -2.36 -13.04
N GLN A 91 -26.95 -2.57 -12.20
CA GLN A 91 -26.90 -2.12 -10.79
C GLN A 91 -25.76 -2.74 -9.98
N LEU A 92 -25.36 -3.99 -10.29
CA LEU A 92 -24.23 -4.65 -9.62
C LEU A 92 -22.92 -3.90 -9.87
N ILE A 93 -22.70 -3.40 -11.08
CA ILE A 93 -21.50 -2.60 -11.42
C ILE A 93 -21.60 -1.21 -10.79
N GLN A 94 -22.76 -0.56 -10.87
CA GLN A 94 -22.97 0.76 -10.27
C GLN A 94 -22.74 0.74 -8.77
N LYS A 95 -23.25 -0.29 -8.07
CA LYS A 95 -23.02 -0.46 -6.63
C LYS A 95 -21.52 -0.61 -6.31
N LYS A 96 -20.80 -1.47 -7.04
CA LYS A 96 -19.34 -1.64 -6.85
C LYS A 96 -18.62 -0.31 -7.03
N LEU A 97 -18.92 0.45 -8.07
CA LEU A 97 -18.28 1.76 -8.31
C LEU A 97 -18.59 2.78 -7.20
N ALA A 98 -19.81 2.81 -6.69
CA ALA A 98 -20.21 3.68 -5.59
C ALA A 98 -19.49 3.31 -4.28
N ASP A 99 -19.44 2.02 -3.95
CA ASP A 99 -18.74 1.52 -2.76
C ASP A 99 -17.25 1.87 -2.82
N MET A 100 -16.58 1.60 -3.96
CA MET A 100 -15.18 1.93 -4.18
C MET A 100 -14.91 3.43 -3.99
N GLN A 101 -15.72 4.30 -4.60
CA GLN A 101 -15.59 5.75 -4.49
C GLN A 101 -15.77 6.23 -3.05
N THR A 102 -16.72 5.64 -2.31
CA THR A 102 -16.95 5.96 -0.90
C THR A 102 -15.73 5.67 -0.06
N GLU A 103 -15.15 4.47 -0.19
CA GLU A 103 -13.96 4.06 0.59
C GLU A 103 -12.72 4.89 0.24
N ILE A 104 -12.52 5.26 -1.03
CA ILE A 104 -11.45 6.17 -1.45
C ILE A 104 -11.60 7.52 -0.77
N THR A 105 -12.80 8.09 -0.82
CA THR A 105 -13.09 9.41 -0.24
C THR A 105 -12.83 9.41 1.28
N LEU A 106 -13.34 8.42 1.99
CA LEU A 106 -13.13 8.28 3.44
C LEU A 106 -11.66 8.08 3.79
N GLY A 107 -10.94 7.26 3.02
CA GLY A 107 -9.51 7.01 3.21
C GLY A 107 -8.66 8.27 3.04
N LEU A 108 -8.94 9.07 2.01
CA LEU A 108 -8.26 10.36 1.77
C LEU A 108 -8.53 11.36 2.91
N HIS A 109 -9.78 11.48 3.37
CA HIS A 109 -10.14 12.36 4.48
C HIS A 109 -9.48 11.93 5.80
N ALA A 110 -9.43 10.63 6.06
CA ALA A 110 -8.74 10.10 7.24
C ALA A 110 -7.23 10.43 7.21
N SER A 111 -6.57 10.21 6.07
CA SER A 111 -5.15 10.55 5.89
C SER A 111 -4.90 12.05 6.05
N LEU A 112 -5.78 12.90 5.50
CA LEU A 112 -5.69 14.36 5.65
C LEU A 112 -5.82 14.78 7.12
N ARG A 113 -6.77 14.19 7.86
CA ARG A 113 -6.93 14.49 9.29
C ARG A 113 -5.70 14.10 10.10
N VAL A 114 -5.13 12.91 9.83
CA VAL A 114 -3.89 12.46 10.49
C VAL A 114 -2.73 13.41 10.18
N GLY A 115 -2.58 13.87 8.93
CA GLY A 115 -1.55 14.84 8.57
C GLY A 115 -1.67 16.15 9.33
N ARG A 116 -2.88 16.70 9.45
CA ARG A 116 -3.12 17.92 10.22
C ARG A 116 -2.77 17.75 11.71
N LEU A 117 -3.12 16.59 12.29
CA LEU A 117 -2.73 16.28 13.68
C LEU A 117 -1.21 16.16 13.82
N PHE A 118 -0.52 15.66 12.79
CA PHE A 118 0.93 15.59 12.75
C PHE A 118 1.55 16.98 12.79
N ASP A 119 1.06 17.88 11.95
CA ASP A 119 1.54 19.27 11.88
C ASP A 119 1.26 20.06 13.17
N GLU A 120 0.14 19.75 13.83
CA GLU A 120 -0.22 20.34 15.13
C GLU A 120 0.56 19.73 16.32
N GLY A 121 1.37 18.71 16.12
CA GLY A 121 2.07 18.00 17.21
C GLY A 121 1.16 17.21 18.14
N LYS A 122 -0.07 16.90 17.72
CA LYS A 122 -1.12 16.22 18.50
C LYS A 122 -1.37 14.78 18.07
N LEU A 123 -0.54 14.25 17.18
CA LEU A 123 -0.75 12.92 16.61
C LEU A 123 -0.40 11.84 17.62
N ALA A 124 -1.37 10.98 17.92
CA ALA A 124 -1.13 9.70 18.58
C ALA A 124 -0.62 8.67 17.54
N PRO A 125 0.44 7.89 17.85
CA PRO A 125 0.98 6.89 16.92
C PRO A 125 -0.05 5.87 16.40
N GLU A 126 -1.04 5.54 17.23
CA GLU A 126 -2.14 4.63 16.90
C GLU A 126 -2.99 5.15 15.74
N ALA A 127 -3.16 6.46 15.60
CA ALA A 127 -3.88 7.06 14.46
C ALA A 127 -3.21 6.74 13.12
N ILE A 128 -1.87 6.64 13.09
CA ILE A 128 -1.14 6.18 11.90
C ILE A 128 -1.47 4.73 11.60
N SER A 129 -1.54 3.88 12.63
CA SER A 129 -1.92 2.46 12.46
C SER A 129 -3.34 2.32 11.90
N ILE A 130 -4.28 3.16 12.35
CA ILE A 130 -5.65 3.18 11.80
C ILE A 130 -5.64 3.45 10.30
N VAL A 131 -5.02 4.54 9.86
CA VAL A 131 -5.06 4.93 8.45
C VAL A 131 -4.25 4.00 7.56
N LYS A 132 -3.08 3.52 8.01
CA LYS A 132 -2.29 2.53 7.27
C LYS A 132 -3.09 1.24 7.10
N ARG A 133 -3.62 0.69 8.17
CA ARG A 133 -4.41 -0.55 8.15
C ARG A 133 -5.65 -0.42 7.27
N ASN A 134 -6.46 0.60 7.51
CA ASN A 134 -7.71 0.81 6.78
C ASN A 134 -7.44 1.01 5.28
N ASN A 135 -6.59 1.97 4.94
CA ASN A 135 -6.41 2.36 3.55
C ASN A 135 -5.74 1.27 2.71
N CYS A 136 -4.77 0.53 3.27
CA CYS A 136 -4.17 -0.61 2.57
C CYS A 136 -5.19 -1.72 2.31
N GLY A 137 -5.98 -2.09 3.32
CA GLY A 137 -7.01 -3.12 3.17
C GLY A 137 -8.08 -2.72 2.14
N LYS A 138 -8.59 -1.48 2.24
CA LYS A 138 -9.60 -0.96 1.30
C LYS A 138 -9.07 -0.83 -0.13
N ALA A 139 -7.83 -0.35 -0.31
CA ALA A 139 -7.21 -0.29 -1.63
C ALA A 139 -7.07 -1.68 -2.26
N LEU A 140 -6.71 -2.69 -1.48
CA LEU A 140 -6.60 -4.07 -1.93
C LEU A 140 -7.97 -4.63 -2.34
N ASP A 141 -9.03 -4.39 -1.55
CA ASP A 141 -10.39 -4.79 -1.89
C ASP A 141 -10.88 -4.10 -3.19
N ILE A 142 -10.59 -2.81 -3.33
CA ILE A 142 -10.89 -2.03 -4.55
C ILE A 142 -10.17 -2.61 -5.77
N ALA A 143 -8.89 -2.96 -5.64
CA ALA A 143 -8.14 -3.57 -6.74
C ALA A 143 -8.72 -4.94 -7.14
N ARG A 144 -9.16 -5.75 -6.18
CA ARG A 144 -9.84 -7.04 -6.43
C ARG A 144 -11.16 -6.85 -7.16
N LEU A 145 -11.98 -5.86 -6.74
CA LEU A 145 -13.24 -5.52 -7.41
C LEU A 145 -12.99 -5.02 -8.84
N SER A 146 -12.00 -4.14 -9.02
CA SER A 146 -11.62 -3.63 -10.35
C SER A 146 -11.19 -4.78 -11.26
N ARG A 147 -10.31 -5.68 -10.79
CA ARG A 147 -9.90 -6.86 -11.54
C ARG A 147 -11.11 -7.72 -11.93
N ASP A 148 -12.04 -7.95 -11.00
CA ASP A 148 -13.26 -8.72 -11.23
C ASP A 148 -14.15 -8.08 -12.32
N MET A 149 -14.34 -6.75 -12.26
CA MET A 149 -15.14 -5.99 -13.22
C MET A 149 -14.58 -6.03 -14.65
N HIS A 150 -13.27 -6.26 -14.81
CA HIS A 150 -12.62 -6.46 -16.12
C HIS A 150 -12.76 -7.90 -16.65
N GLY A 151 -13.29 -8.84 -15.87
CA GLY A 151 -13.40 -10.25 -16.27
C GLY A 151 -12.03 -10.85 -16.60
N GLY A 152 -11.93 -11.58 -17.71
CA GLY A 152 -10.67 -12.18 -18.20
C GLY A 152 -9.58 -11.13 -18.50
N ASN A 153 -9.97 -9.96 -18.99
CA ASN A 153 -9.04 -8.85 -19.24
C ASN A 153 -8.37 -8.33 -17.97
N GLY A 154 -9.01 -8.49 -16.81
CA GLY A 154 -8.46 -8.09 -15.52
C GLY A 154 -7.21 -8.86 -15.08
N ILE A 155 -6.90 -9.98 -15.75
CA ILE A 155 -5.68 -10.77 -15.52
C ILE A 155 -4.55 -10.37 -16.47
N HIS A 156 -4.88 -9.67 -17.55
CA HIS A 156 -3.94 -9.30 -18.59
C HIS A 156 -3.13 -8.04 -18.23
N ALA A 157 -1.84 -8.04 -18.55
CA ALA A 157 -0.92 -6.96 -18.19
C ALA A 157 -1.29 -5.60 -18.80
N GLU A 158 -1.98 -5.56 -19.94
CA GLU A 158 -2.41 -4.32 -20.60
C GLU A 158 -3.37 -3.49 -19.76
N TYR A 159 -4.20 -4.14 -18.94
CA TYR A 159 -5.23 -3.45 -18.15
C TYR A 159 -4.74 -2.93 -16.79
N GLN A 160 -3.50 -3.22 -16.41
CA GLN A 160 -2.79 -2.72 -15.23
C GLN A 160 -3.42 -3.06 -13.85
N VAL A 161 -4.68 -3.42 -13.79
CA VAL A 161 -5.38 -3.66 -12.50
C VAL A 161 -4.78 -4.83 -11.71
N MET A 162 -4.33 -5.89 -12.40
CA MET A 162 -3.64 -7.01 -11.77
C MET A 162 -2.28 -6.61 -11.19
N ARG A 163 -1.58 -5.67 -11.83
CA ARG A 163 -0.34 -5.10 -11.30
C ARG A 163 -0.58 -4.37 -9.99
N HIS A 164 -1.63 -3.55 -9.90
CA HIS A 164 -2.01 -2.89 -8.66
C HIS A 164 -2.38 -3.90 -7.57
N LEU A 165 -3.18 -4.91 -7.92
CA LEU A 165 -3.58 -5.95 -6.98
C LEU A 165 -2.36 -6.66 -6.38
N MET A 166 -1.44 -7.14 -7.22
CA MET A 166 -0.21 -7.79 -6.75
C MET A 166 0.64 -6.87 -5.87
N ASN A 167 0.78 -5.60 -6.25
CA ASN A 167 1.58 -4.64 -5.49
C ASN A 167 0.93 -4.32 -4.14
N LEU A 168 -0.38 -4.18 -4.08
CA LEU A 168 -1.11 -3.89 -2.86
C LEU A 168 -1.08 -5.05 -1.86
N GLU A 169 -0.93 -6.29 -2.29
CA GLU A 169 -0.69 -7.42 -1.37
C GLU A 169 0.60 -7.19 -0.56
N THR A 170 1.68 -6.72 -1.18
CA THR A 170 2.90 -6.36 -0.44
C THR A 170 2.66 -5.17 0.47
N VAL A 171 2.01 -4.12 -0.02
CA VAL A 171 1.78 -2.89 0.76
C VAL A 171 0.90 -3.15 1.99
N ASN A 172 -0.08 -4.05 1.87
CA ASN A 172 -0.89 -4.50 3.01
C ASN A 172 -0.09 -5.32 4.03
N THR A 173 1.04 -5.91 3.60
CA THR A 173 1.85 -6.82 4.41
C THR A 173 3.03 -6.13 5.11
N TYR A 174 3.78 -5.26 4.41
CA TYR A 174 4.98 -4.64 4.96
C TYR A 174 4.68 -3.45 5.88
N GLU A 175 5.72 -2.95 6.56
CA GLU A 175 5.62 -1.80 7.50
C GLU A 175 4.64 -2.06 8.67
N GLY A 176 4.55 -3.29 9.08
CA GLY A 176 3.51 -3.84 9.94
C GLY A 176 2.36 -4.42 9.13
N THR A 177 2.07 -5.69 9.33
CA THR A 177 0.95 -6.35 8.66
C THR A 177 -0.38 -5.73 9.08
N HIS A 178 -1.42 -6.01 8.32
CA HIS A 178 -2.79 -5.61 8.68
C HIS A 178 -3.16 -6.01 10.11
N ASP A 179 -2.76 -7.22 10.54
CA ASP A 179 -3.05 -7.74 11.87
C ASP A 179 -2.13 -7.13 12.95
N VAL A 180 -0.84 -6.89 12.63
CA VAL A 180 0.06 -6.16 13.56
C VAL A 180 -0.50 -4.77 13.89
N HIS A 181 -1.03 -4.06 12.91
CA HIS A 181 -1.67 -2.77 13.16
C HIS A 181 -2.96 -2.90 13.98
N ALA A 182 -3.70 -4.01 13.86
CA ALA A 182 -4.85 -4.29 14.72
C ALA A 182 -4.43 -4.52 16.19
N LEU A 183 -3.27 -5.17 16.41
CA LEU A 183 -2.74 -5.38 17.76
C LEU A 183 -2.21 -4.09 18.43
N ILE A 184 -1.86 -3.08 17.62
CA ILE A 184 -1.43 -1.77 18.14
C ILE A 184 -2.64 -0.96 18.64
N LEU A 185 -3.81 -1.19 18.06
CA LEU A 185 -5.07 -0.51 18.41
C LEU A 185 -5.74 -1.11 19.63
#